data_b75e2b36a6936908b3552a59c8c77644
#
_entry.id   b75e2b36a6936908b3552a59c8c77644
#
_cell.length_a   1.000
_cell.length_b   1.000
_cell.length_c   1.000
_cell.angle_alpha   90.00
_cell.angle_beta   90.00
_cell.angle_gamma   90.00
#
_symmetry.space_group_name_H-M   'P 1'
#
loop_
_entity.id
_entity.type
_entity.pdbx_description
1 polymer ?
#
loop_
_entity_poly.entity_id
_entity_poly.type
_entity_poly.pdbx_seq_one_letter_code
_entity_poly.pdbx_strand_id
1 'polypeptide(L)'
;MKLGELKPSKGSTHSKKRLGRGHGSGWGRNAGRGDKGYHSRSGSKHRPWFEGGQMPLHRRLPKRGFSNFLFKEEYQIVNISDLDKLEEGIVDADILKLNGIVKYSLRPIKILGDGELSKKLNVTASAFSGSAREKITKAGGKVTEQ
;
A
#
# COMPACT_ATOMS: atom_id res chain seq x y z
N MET A 1 -26.14 -17.58 -7.19
CA MET A 1 -24.84 -17.67 -7.92
C MET A 1 -24.21 -18.99 -7.53
N LYS A 2 -23.94 -19.87 -8.50
CA LYS A 2 -23.26 -21.16 -8.26
C LYS A 2 -21.75 -20.96 -8.44
N LEU A 3 -20.93 -21.71 -7.67
CA LEU A 3 -19.45 -21.62 -7.75
C LEU A 3 -18.91 -21.82 -9.17
N GLY A 4 -19.54 -22.68 -9.99
CA GLY A 4 -19.18 -22.88 -11.40
C GLY A 4 -19.52 -21.74 -12.36
N GLU A 5 -20.29 -20.76 -11.92
CA GLU A 5 -20.66 -19.57 -12.71
C GLU A 5 -19.72 -18.38 -12.52
N LEU A 6 -18.80 -18.50 -11.56
CA LEU A 6 -17.78 -17.46 -11.30
C LEU A 6 -16.82 -17.37 -12.49
N LYS A 7 -16.82 -16.23 -13.15
CA LYS A 7 -15.90 -15.91 -14.25
C LYS A 7 -15.10 -14.65 -13.89
N PRO A 8 -13.79 -14.64 -14.20
CA PRO A 8 -13.00 -13.43 -14.04
C PRO A 8 -13.53 -12.33 -14.95
N SER A 9 -13.33 -11.09 -14.57
CA SER A 9 -13.71 -9.93 -15.40
C SER A 9 -13.03 -10.00 -16.77
N LYS A 10 -13.73 -9.51 -17.81
CA LYS A 10 -13.22 -9.53 -19.18
C LYS A 10 -11.88 -8.78 -19.26
N GLY A 11 -10.84 -9.44 -19.77
CA GLY A 11 -9.49 -8.88 -19.89
C GLY A 11 -8.57 -9.10 -18.70
N SER A 12 -9.05 -9.64 -17.56
CA SER A 12 -8.23 -9.92 -16.38
C SER A 12 -7.34 -11.16 -16.52
N THR A 13 -7.66 -12.03 -17.47
CA THR A 13 -6.90 -13.26 -17.72
C THR A 13 -6.39 -13.30 -19.16
N HIS A 14 -5.12 -13.69 -19.32
CA HIS A 14 -4.50 -13.90 -20.62
C HIS A 14 -4.00 -15.33 -20.74
N SER A 15 -4.13 -15.90 -21.94
CA SER A 15 -3.54 -17.21 -22.24
C SER A 15 -2.01 -17.13 -22.15
N LYS A 16 -1.38 -18.13 -21.55
CA LYS A 16 0.08 -18.22 -21.46
C LYS A 16 0.71 -18.27 -22.86
N LYS A 17 1.57 -17.30 -23.17
CA LYS A 17 2.31 -17.26 -24.42
C LYS A 17 3.36 -18.38 -24.44
N ARG A 18 3.28 -19.27 -25.42
CA ARG A 18 4.27 -20.34 -25.64
C ARG A 18 5.29 -19.91 -26.68
N LEU A 19 6.54 -19.85 -26.29
CA LEU A 19 7.66 -19.47 -27.16
C LEU A 19 8.28 -20.71 -27.81
N GLY A 20 8.94 -20.53 -28.97
CA GLY A 20 9.64 -21.62 -29.71
C GLY A 20 8.68 -22.69 -30.24
N ARG A 21 7.48 -22.34 -30.70
CA ARG A 21 6.46 -23.27 -31.21
C ARG A 21 6.07 -22.94 -32.66
N GLY A 22 7.06 -22.97 -33.55
CA GLY A 22 6.90 -22.80 -34.99
C GLY A 22 6.98 -21.35 -35.47
N HIS A 23 7.30 -21.19 -36.77
CA HIS A 23 7.47 -19.87 -37.38
C HIS A 23 6.15 -19.09 -37.47
N GLY A 24 5.03 -19.76 -37.71
CA GLY A 24 3.72 -19.13 -37.85
C GLY A 24 3.25 -18.42 -36.57
N SER A 25 3.82 -18.75 -35.41
CA SER A 25 3.51 -18.06 -34.14
C SER A 25 4.19 -16.69 -34.02
N GLY A 26 5.14 -16.34 -34.90
CA GLY A 26 6.01 -15.18 -34.81
C GLY A 26 7.10 -15.27 -33.74
N TRP A 27 7.10 -16.30 -32.90
CA TRP A 27 8.00 -16.51 -31.77
C TRP A 27 8.72 -17.87 -31.83
N GLY A 28 8.86 -18.40 -33.05
CA GLY A 28 9.64 -19.62 -33.33
C GLY A 28 11.15 -19.39 -33.22
N ARG A 29 11.93 -20.37 -33.66
CA ARG A 29 13.41 -20.35 -33.73
C ARG A 29 14.01 -19.89 -32.36
N ASN A 30 14.48 -18.66 -32.28
CA ASN A 30 15.19 -18.12 -31.10
C ASN A 30 14.26 -17.64 -29.95
N ALA A 31 12.95 -17.86 -30.06
CA ALA A 31 11.97 -17.51 -29.03
C ALA A 31 12.00 -16.03 -28.59
N GLY A 32 12.40 -15.12 -29.51
CA GLY A 32 12.51 -13.68 -29.21
C GLY A 32 13.77 -13.26 -28.47
N ARG A 33 14.76 -14.16 -28.30
CA ARG A 33 16.02 -13.82 -27.60
C ARG A 33 17.11 -13.22 -28.48
N GLY A 34 16.91 -13.18 -29.80
CA GLY A 34 17.94 -12.79 -30.76
C GLY A 34 18.92 -13.94 -31.05
N ASP A 35 20.01 -13.67 -31.80
CA ASP A 35 20.92 -14.72 -32.24
C ASP A 35 22.07 -14.96 -31.24
N LYS A 36 22.88 -13.99 -30.95
CA LYS A 36 24.08 -14.09 -30.12
C LYS A 36 24.04 -13.04 -28.99
N GLY A 37 24.88 -13.21 -27.99
CA GLY A 37 25.04 -12.30 -26.87
C GLY A 37 24.64 -12.90 -25.52
N TYR A 38 24.96 -12.20 -24.46
CA TYR A 38 24.77 -12.66 -23.09
C TYR A 38 23.28 -12.95 -22.78
N HIS A 39 22.37 -12.08 -23.21
CA HIS A 39 20.94 -12.21 -22.91
C HIS A 39 20.23 -13.32 -23.69
N SER A 40 20.84 -13.86 -24.74
CA SER A 40 20.28 -15.01 -25.47
C SER A 40 20.58 -16.36 -24.79
N ARG A 41 21.50 -16.40 -23.83
CA ARG A 41 21.92 -17.61 -23.11
C ARG A 41 20.98 -17.90 -21.93
N SER A 42 20.92 -19.18 -21.53
CA SER A 42 20.22 -19.57 -20.31
C SER A 42 20.94 -19.01 -19.09
N GLY A 43 20.19 -18.65 -18.03
CA GLY A 43 20.75 -18.06 -16.82
C GLY A 43 21.18 -16.59 -16.92
N SER A 44 21.03 -15.94 -18.08
CA SER A 44 21.33 -14.52 -18.21
C SER A 44 20.41 -13.68 -17.33
N LYS A 45 20.98 -12.79 -16.50
CA LYS A 45 20.25 -11.90 -15.62
C LYS A 45 20.25 -10.48 -16.19
N HIS A 46 19.08 -9.88 -16.31
CA HIS A 46 18.96 -8.47 -16.64
C HIS A 46 19.16 -7.64 -15.37
N ARG A 47 20.17 -6.77 -15.38
CA ARG A 47 20.47 -5.84 -14.29
C ARG A 47 20.18 -4.41 -14.75
N PRO A 48 19.04 -3.79 -14.39
CA PRO A 48 18.64 -2.48 -14.91
C PRO A 48 19.64 -1.35 -14.60
N TRP A 49 20.43 -1.52 -13.55
CA TRP A 49 21.44 -0.56 -13.09
C TRP A 49 22.84 -0.79 -13.68
N PHE A 50 23.03 -1.75 -14.61
CA PHE A 50 24.33 -2.03 -15.20
C PHE A 50 24.63 -1.08 -16.36
N GLU A 51 25.73 -0.37 -16.28
CA GLU A 51 26.17 0.65 -17.24
C GLU A 51 27.34 0.18 -18.10
N GLY A 52 27.32 -1.06 -18.60
CA GLY A 52 28.34 -1.57 -19.51
C GLY A 52 29.77 -1.73 -18.93
N GLY A 53 29.91 -1.75 -17.62
CA GLY A 53 31.21 -1.80 -16.92
C GLY A 53 31.64 -0.46 -16.33
N GLN A 54 31.04 0.66 -16.73
CA GLN A 54 31.18 1.94 -16.06
C GLN A 54 30.63 1.85 -14.65
N MET A 55 31.26 2.53 -13.67
CA MET A 55 30.75 2.60 -12.30
C MET A 55 29.32 3.17 -12.29
N PRO A 56 28.33 2.44 -11.78
CA PRO A 56 26.93 2.89 -11.76
C PRO A 56 26.74 4.24 -11.06
N LEU A 57 25.80 5.05 -11.52
CA LEU A 57 25.54 6.40 -11.02
C LEU A 57 25.36 6.44 -9.50
N HIS A 58 24.61 5.47 -8.91
CA HIS A 58 24.40 5.41 -7.47
C HIS A 58 25.68 5.22 -6.64
N ARG A 59 26.77 4.73 -7.26
CA ARG A 59 28.10 4.62 -6.62
C ARG A 59 28.97 5.84 -6.86
N ARG A 60 28.73 6.62 -7.92
CA ARG A 60 29.46 7.85 -8.24
C ARG A 60 28.95 9.03 -7.41
N LEU A 61 27.68 9.01 -7.01
CA LEU A 61 27.10 10.09 -6.21
C LEU A 61 27.64 10.04 -4.76
N PRO A 62 28.01 11.20 -4.19
CA PRO A 62 28.40 11.28 -2.78
C PRO A 62 27.25 10.84 -1.87
N LYS A 63 27.55 9.97 -0.92
CA LYS A 63 26.59 9.60 0.12
C LYS A 63 26.43 10.74 1.09
N ARG A 64 25.20 11.14 1.41
CA ARG A 64 24.90 12.19 2.36
C ARG A 64 23.79 11.77 3.31
N GLY A 65 23.86 12.29 4.54
CA GLY A 65 22.86 12.08 5.57
C GLY A 65 22.92 10.70 6.23
N PHE A 66 21.97 10.48 7.09
CA PHE A 66 21.78 9.25 7.84
C PHE A 66 20.30 8.84 7.80
N SER A 67 20.00 7.61 8.14
CA SER A 67 18.63 7.12 8.21
C SER A 67 18.07 7.32 9.62
N ASN A 68 16.93 7.99 9.72
CA ASN A 68 16.17 8.12 10.97
C ASN A 68 15.16 6.98 11.18
N PHE A 69 15.31 5.89 10.45
CA PHE A 69 14.34 4.79 10.45
C PHE A 69 14.12 4.19 11.84
N LEU A 70 15.18 4.05 12.64
CA LEU A 70 15.10 3.48 14.00
C LEU A 70 14.30 4.33 15.00
N PHE A 71 14.21 5.65 14.74
CA PHE A 71 13.53 6.61 15.63
C PHE A 71 12.24 7.16 15.02
N LYS A 72 11.84 6.63 13.85
CA LYS A 72 10.64 7.07 13.18
C LYS A 72 9.40 6.54 13.89
N GLU A 73 8.59 7.43 14.41
CA GLU A 73 7.26 7.10 14.92
C GLU A 73 6.27 6.96 13.75
N GLU A 74 5.60 5.83 13.67
CA GLU A 74 4.61 5.56 12.63
C GLU A 74 3.21 5.45 13.25
N TYR A 75 2.37 6.43 12.94
CA TYR A 75 0.98 6.44 13.34
C TYR A 75 0.12 5.62 12.37
N GLN A 76 -0.85 4.89 12.91
CA GLN A 76 -1.97 4.39 12.14
C GLN A 76 -2.96 5.54 11.94
N ILE A 77 -3.33 5.79 10.69
CA ILE A 77 -4.21 6.90 10.34
C ILE A 77 -5.65 6.39 10.30
N VAL A 78 -6.56 7.13 10.92
CA VAL A 78 -8.00 6.92 10.89
C VAL A 78 -8.68 8.22 10.51
N ASN A 79 -9.57 8.19 9.54
CA ASN A 79 -10.34 9.35 9.10
C ASN A 79 -11.68 9.45 9.85
N ILE A 80 -12.22 10.66 9.94
CA ILE A 80 -13.54 10.89 10.54
C ILE A 80 -14.63 10.11 9.80
N SER A 81 -14.54 9.98 8.49
CA SER A 81 -15.45 9.16 7.68
C SER A 81 -15.51 7.68 8.11
N ASP A 82 -14.41 7.16 8.66
CA ASP A 82 -14.39 5.79 9.17
C ASP A 82 -14.98 5.71 10.59
N LEU A 83 -14.84 6.77 11.38
CA LEU A 83 -15.48 6.87 12.69
C LEU A 83 -17.00 6.99 12.60
N ASP A 84 -17.53 7.66 11.58
CA ASP A 84 -18.98 7.80 11.36
C ASP A 84 -19.69 6.45 11.07
N LYS A 85 -18.93 5.43 10.64
CA LYS A 85 -19.45 4.06 10.45
C LYS A 85 -19.67 3.32 11.78
N LEU A 86 -19.07 3.79 12.87
CA LEU A 86 -19.21 3.21 14.21
C LEU A 86 -20.55 3.60 14.84
N GLU A 87 -20.94 2.84 15.87
CA GLU A 87 -22.07 3.20 16.72
C GLU A 87 -21.67 4.33 17.67
N GLU A 88 -22.66 5.08 18.18
CA GLU A 88 -22.43 6.16 19.13
C GLU A 88 -21.83 5.62 20.45
N GLY A 89 -20.85 6.34 21.01
CA GLY A 89 -20.25 5.96 22.28
C GLY A 89 -18.78 6.29 22.43
N ILE A 90 -18.09 5.45 23.16
CA ILE A 90 -16.65 5.55 23.40
C ILE A 90 -15.93 4.83 22.28
N VAL A 91 -14.87 5.42 21.74
CA VAL A 91 -14.04 4.88 20.67
C VAL A 91 -12.60 4.83 21.14
N ASP A 92 -12.16 3.63 21.50
CA ASP A 92 -10.79 3.32 21.90
C ASP A 92 -10.07 2.49 20.82
N ALA A 93 -8.75 2.32 20.97
CA ALA A 93 -7.92 1.56 20.03
C ALA A 93 -8.42 0.12 19.82
N ASP A 94 -8.96 -0.52 20.86
CA ASP A 94 -9.48 -1.88 20.77
C ASP A 94 -10.80 -1.95 19.99
N ILE A 95 -11.67 -0.97 20.13
CA ILE A 95 -12.92 -0.87 19.37
C ILE A 95 -12.62 -0.63 17.88
N LEU A 96 -11.65 0.23 17.59
CA LEU A 96 -11.19 0.45 16.21
C LEU A 96 -10.60 -0.81 15.58
N LYS A 97 -9.91 -1.64 16.35
CA LYS A 97 -9.39 -2.93 15.91
C LYS A 97 -10.50 -3.95 15.69
N LEU A 98 -11.47 -4.05 16.59
CA LEU A 98 -12.62 -4.96 16.45
C LEU A 98 -13.42 -4.67 15.18
N ASN A 99 -13.59 -3.39 14.85
CA ASN A 99 -14.27 -2.96 13.62
C ASN A 99 -13.38 -3.02 12.36
N GLY A 100 -12.11 -3.46 12.49
CA GLY A 100 -11.18 -3.61 11.36
C GLY A 100 -10.66 -2.30 10.78
N ILE A 101 -10.87 -1.15 11.45
CA ILE A 101 -10.41 0.18 11.01
C ILE A 101 -8.89 0.29 11.21
N VAL A 102 -8.37 -0.23 12.32
CA VAL A 102 -6.94 -0.30 12.59
C VAL A 102 -6.46 -1.74 12.71
N LYS A 103 -5.20 -1.98 12.34
CA LYS A 103 -4.61 -3.32 12.37
C LYS A 103 -4.04 -3.69 13.75
N TYR A 104 -3.46 -2.73 14.44
CA TYR A 104 -2.74 -2.95 15.71
C TYR A 104 -3.23 -1.98 16.77
N SER A 105 -3.75 -2.47 17.90
CA SER A 105 -4.20 -1.62 19.02
C SER A 105 -3.05 -0.98 19.80
N LEU A 106 -1.88 -1.63 19.81
CA LEU A 106 -0.69 -1.14 20.54
C LEU A 106 0.11 -0.06 19.79
N ARG A 107 -0.16 0.18 18.52
CA ARG A 107 0.53 1.25 17.76
C ARG A 107 -0.21 2.57 17.93
N PRO A 108 0.52 3.70 17.95
CA PRO A 108 -0.12 5.00 18.09
C PRO A 108 -1.08 5.26 16.92
N ILE A 109 -2.23 5.85 17.26
CA ILE A 109 -3.31 6.16 16.31
C ILE A 109 -3.42 7.68 16.19
N LYS A 110 -3.54 8.17 14.94
CA LYS A 110 -3.80 9.57 14.64
C LYS A 110 -5.11 9.74 13.89
N ILE A 111 -5.98 10.57 14.43
CA ILE A 111 -7.26 10.89 13.79
C ILE A 111 -7.12 12.10 12.87
N LEU A 112 -7.53 11.94 11.62
CA LEU A 112 -7.53 12.98 10.59
C LEU A 112 -8.95 13.44 10.26
N GLY A 113 -9.07 14.71 9.85
CA GLY A 113 -10.34 15.38 9.65
C GLY A 113 -11.02 15.15 8.30
N ASP A 114 -10.70 14.09 7.58
CA ASP A 114 -11.37 13.78 6.31
C ASP A 114 -12.75 13.15 6.54
N GLY A 115 -13.76 13.66 5.83
CA GLY A 115 -15.16 13.28 6.02
C GLY A 115 -15.92 14.19 6.99
N GLU A 116 -17.20 13.86 7.20
CA GLU A 116 -18.09 14.52 8.16
C GLU A 116 -18.50 13.56 9.27
N LEU A 117 -18.75 14.09 10.46
CA LEU A 117 -19.19 13.33 11.61
C LEU A 117 -20.60 13.78 12.02
N SER A 118 -21.55 12.87 11.91
CA SER A 118 -22.92 13.09 12.27
C SER A 118 -23.24 12.62 13.71
N LYS A 119 -22.41 11.74 14.26
CA LYS A 119 -22.63 11.05 15.52
C LYS A 119 -21.81 11.64 16.66
N LYS A 120 -22.33 11.54 17.87
CA LYS A 120 -21.63 11.95 19.07
C LYS A 120 -20.69 10.84 19.55
N LEU A 121 -19.37 11.04 19.39
CA LEU A 121 -18.33 10.07 19.74
C LEU A 121 -17.33 10.66 20.74
N ASN A 122 -16.99 9.87 21.76
CA ASN A 122 -15.88 10.16 22.65
C ASN A 122 -14.66 9.36 22.20
N VAL A 123 -13.68 10.04 21.62
CA VAL A 123 -12.56 9.38 20.93
C VAL A 123 -11.28 9.52 21.75
N THR A 124 -10.64 8.37 22.04
CA THR A 124 -9.32 8.29 22.69
C THR A 124 -8.28 7.86 21.66
N ALA A 125 -7.27 8.69 21.40
CA ALA A 125 -6.19 8.40 20.46
C ALA A 125 -4.91 9.14 20.83
N SER A 126 -3.77 8.73 20.25
CA SER A 126 -2.46 9.31 20.54
C SER A 126 -2.25 10.69 19.93
N ALA A 127 -2.95 11.03 18.85
CA ALA A 127 -2.89 12.35 18.23
C ALA A 127 -4.15 12.67 17.41
N PHE A 128 -4.45 13.96 17.28
CA PHE A 128 -5.55 14.46 16.45
C PHE A 128 -5.06 15.60 15.56
N SER A 129 -5.62 15.72 14.36
CA SER A 129 -5.45 16.94 13.56
C SER A 129 -6.37 18.05 14.08
N GLY A 130 -6.01 19.32 13.83
CA GLY A 130 -6.85 20.46 14.24
C GLY A 130 -8.28 20.36 13.70
N SER A 131 -8.43 20.06 12.41
CA SER A 131 -9.73 19.86 11.76
C SER A 131 -10.54 18.69 12.35
N ALA A 132 -9.87 17.60 12.77
CA ALA A 132 -10.55 16.47 13.41
C ALA A 132 -11.12 16.86 14.79
N ARG A 133 -10.34 17.57 15.60
CA ARG A 133 -10.80 18.09 16.91
C ARG A 133 -12.04 18.96 16.78
N GLU A 134 -12.00 19.93 15.84
CA GLU A 134 -13.13 20.81 15.60
C GLU A 134 -14.40 20.05 15.20
N LYS A 135 -14.28 19.07 14.31
CA LYS A 135 -15.42 18.28 13.82
C LYS A 135 -16.02 17.42 14.93
N ILE A 136 -15.18 16.74 15.72
CA ILE A 136 -15.64 15.92 16.87
C ILE A 136 -16.33 16.80 17.91
N THR A 137 -15.76 17.97 18.25
CA THR A 137 -16.34 18.89 19.20
C THR A 137 -17.64 19.50 18.68
N LYS A 138 -17.74 19.85 17.39
CA LYS A 138 -18.98 20.34 16.75
C LYS A 138 -20.09 19.29 16.78
N ALA A 139 -19.77 18.01 16.63
CA ALA A 139 -20.72 16.91 16.75
C ALA A 139 -21.12 16.60 18.22
N GLY A 140 -20.58 17.36 19.20
CA GLY A 140 -20.86 17.17 20.63
C GLY A 140 -20.08 16.04 21.30
N GLY A 141 -19.05 15.52 20.64
CA GLY A 141 -18.15 14.50 21.15
C GLY A 141 -17.03 15.06 22.02
N LYS A 142 -16.28 14.17 22.68
CA LYS A 142 -15.12 14.50 23.51
C LYS A 142 -13.85 13.89 22.90
N VAL A 143 -12.75 14.65 22.94
CA VAL A 143 -11.43 14.23 22.48
C VAL A 143 -10.53 14.01 23.69
N THR A 144 -9.90 12.84 23.79
CA THR A 144 -8.93 12.49 24.83
C THR A 144 -7.62 12.05 24.18
N GLU A 145 -6.51 12.72 24.49
CA GLU A 145 -5.17 12.31 24.06
C GLU A 145 -4.53 11.42 25.12
N GLN A 146 -3.90 10.33 24.65
CA GLN A 146 -3.26 9.32 25.49
C GLN A 146 -1.77 9.21 25.15
#